data_09048ac77cfb83e169f73b84adc1d6be
#
_entry.id   09048ac77cfb83e169f73b84adc1d6be
#
_cell.length_a   1.000
_cell.length_b   1.000
_cell.length_c   1.000
_cell.angle_alpha   90.00
_cell.angle_beta   90.00
_cell.angle_gamma   90.00
#
_symmetry.space_group_name_H-M   'P 1'
#
loop_
_entity.id
_entity.type
_entity.pdbx_description
1 polymer ?
#
loop_
_entity_poly.entity_id
_entity_poly.type
_entity_poly.pdbx_seq_one_letter_code
_entity_poly.pdbx_strand_id
1 'polypeptide(L)'
;MGDYDVAAREAGLARSITDEIRGRGRSFIETFTTGHEAQKWARDVRATVDASRRSGDYAIVVDKLHHKCHLYRAGTLARTYDVDLGGPVGDKLRAGDRATPEGTYKIMQKRGLGQTTYYKALLINYPNDEDRARFALAQQKGWISRRSRIGGLIEIHGEGGRREDWTLGCVALANRDMDDLFSHVQVGTPVTIVGTIGR
;
A
#
# COMPACT_ATOMS: atom_id res chain seq x y z
N MET A 1 15.42 -8.61 -50.70
CA MET A 1 14.87 -9.76 -49.93
C MET A 1 15.13 -9.62 -48.39
N GLY A 2 16.02 -8.73 -47.94
CA GLY A 2 16.40 -8.58 -46.54
C GLY A 2 15.43 -7.75 -45.62
N ASP A 3 14.80 -6.68 -46.15
CA ASP A 3 14.06 -5.74 -45.34
C ASP A 3 12.69 -6.27 -44.85
N TYR A 4 12.05 -7.14 -45.62
CA TYR A 4 10.78 -7.75 -45.24
C TYR A 4 10.92 -8.80 -44.12
N ASP A 5 12.05 -9.52 -44.06
CA ASP A 5 12.35 -10.48 -43.00
C ASP A 5 12.64 -9.79 -41.66
N VAL A 6 13.30 -8.65 -41.68
CA VAL A 6 13.56 -7.83 -40.49
C VAL A 6 12.25 -7.25 -39.95
N ALA A 7 11.43 -6.66 -40.80
CA ALA A 7 10.14 -6.10 -40.41
C ALA A 7 9.18 -7.18 -39.85
N ALA A 8 9.19 -8.38 -40.43
CA ALA A 8 8.37 -9.50 -39.91
C ALA A 8 8.84 -9.97 -38.53
N ARG A 9 10.15 -10.02 -38.27
CA ARG A 9 10.73 -10.36 -36.94
C ARG A 9 10.41 -9.30 -35.89
N GLU A 10 10.55 -8.03 -36.24
CA GLU A 10 10.22 -6.92 -35.34
C GLU A 10 8.72 -6.90 -35.00
N ALA A 11 7.85 -7.10 -35.97
CA ALA A 11 6.42 -7.23 -35.75
C ALA A 11 6.05 -8.44 -34.88
N GLY A 12 6.75 -9.58 -35.04
CA GLY A 12 6.61 -10.76 -34.19
C GLY A 12 7.02 -10.50 -32.75
N LEU A 13 8.16 -9.85 -32.55
CA LEU A 13 8.66 -9.45 -31.22
C LEU A 13 7.70 -8.45 -30.53
N ALA A 14 7.24 -7.44 -31.26
CA ALA A 14 6.28 -6.47 -30.74
C ALA A 14 4.95 -7.12 -30.31
N ARG A 15 4.45 -8.09 -31.07
CA ARG A 15 3.26 -8.88 -30.69
C ARG A 15 3.51 -9.70 -29.43
N SER A 16 4.63 -10.40 -29.34
CA SER A 16 5.01 -11.20 -28.17
C SER A 16 5.10 -10.36 -26.90
N ILE A 17 5.73 -9.20 -26.97
CA ILE A 17 5.83 -8.24 -25.86
C ILE A 17 4.44 -7.72 -25.47
N THR A 18 3.61 -7.41 -26.45
CA THR A 18 2.24 -6.92 -26.20
C THR A 18 1.37 -7.98 -25.52
N ASP A 19 1.48 -9.25 -25.95
CA ASP A 19 0.74 -10.35 -25.37
C ASP A 19 1.23 -10.68 -23.94
N GLU A 20 2.52 -10.59 -23.69
CA GLU A 20 3.09 -10.74 -22.35
C GLU A 20 2.62 -9.60 -21.42
N ILE A 21 2.63 -8.36 -21.87
CA ILE A 21 2.12 -7.21 -21.09
C ILE A 21 0.63 -7.36 -20.82
N ARG A 22 -0.17 -7.77 -21.80
CA ARG A 22 -1.61 -8.04 -21.62
C ARG A 22 -1.87 -9.21 -20.66
N GLY A 23 -1.08 -10.28 -20.74
CA GLY A 23 -1.17 -11.43 -19.84
C GLY A 23 -0.87 -11.02 -18.40
N ARG A 24 0.22 -10.28 -18.18
CA ARG A 24 0.59 -9.73 -16.87
C ARG A 24 -0.46 -8.75 -16.34
N GLY A 25 -0.97 -7.87 -17.21
CA GLY A 25 -2.04 -6.92 -16.85
C GLY A 25 -3.35 -7.63 -16.47
N ARG A 26 -3.72 -8.69 -17.19
CA ARG A 26 -4.92 -9.49 -16.87
C ARG A 26 -4.75 -10.22 -15.53
N SER A 27 -3.64 -10.92 -15.32
CA SER A 27 -3.33 -11.60 -14.06
C SER A 27 -3.29 -10.63 -12.89
N PHE A 28 -2.74 -9.43 -13.11
CA PHE A 28 -2.74 -8.34 -12.14
C PHE A 28 -4.17 -7.91 -11.78
N ILE A 29 -5.01 -7.61 -12.78
CA ILE A 29 -6.41 -7.22 -12.57
C ILE A 29 -7.20 -8.34 -11.85
N GLU A 30 -7.02 -9.60 -12.24
CA GLU A 30 -7.67 -10.75 -11.60
C GLU A 30 -7.29 -10.87 -10.12
N THR A 31 -6.02 -10.65 -9.78
CA THR A 31 -5.55 -10.62 -8.38
C THR A 31 -6.29 -9.55 -7.57
N PHE A 32 -6.51 -8.37 -8.15
CA PHE A 32 -7.16 -7.24 -7.48
C PHE A 32 -8.69 -7.30 -7.49
N THR A 33 -9.33 -8.08 -8.37
CA THR A 33 -10.78 -8.03 -8.57
C THR A 33 -11.54 -9.30 -8.17
N THR A 34 -10.92 -10.47 -8.19
CA THR A 34 -11.62 -11.76 -8.00
C THR A 34 -10.93 -12.74 -7.05
N GLY A 35 -9.71 -12.45 -6.63
CA GLY A 35 -8.88 -13.38 -5.86
C GLY A 35 -9.22 -13.42 -4.36
N HIS A 36 -8.64 -14.39 -3.67
CA HIS A 36 -8.69 -14.54 -2.20
C HIS A 36 -8.22 -13.25 -1.49
N GLU A 37 -7.25 -12.55 -2.06
CA GLU A 37 -6.74 -11.27 -1.55
C GLU A 37 -7.81 -10.17 -1.58
N ALA A 38 -8.56 -10.03 -2.68
CA ALA A 38 -9.64 -9.04 -2.77
C ALA A 38 -10.73 -9.26 -1.70
N GLN A 39 -11.06 -10.53 -1.42
CA GLN A 39 -12.00 -10.86 -0.34
C GLN A 39 -11.44 -10.53 1.05
N LYS A 40 -10.14 -10.79 1.27
CA LYS A 40 -9.45 -10.42 2.51
C LYS A 40 -9.48 -8.89 2.69
N TRP A 41 -9.09 -8.14 1.69
CA TRP A 41 -9.11 -6.67 1.73
C TRP A 41 -10.50 -6.11 2.04
N ALA A 42 -11.53 -6.64 1.38
CA ALA A 42 -12.92 -6.21 1.63
C ALA A 42 -13.36 -6.48 3.07
N ARG A 43 -12.98 -7.63 3.67
CA ARG A 43 -13.24 -7.93 5.09
C ARG A 43 -12.49 -6.98 6.01
N ASP A 44 -11.20 -6.74 5.76
CA ASP A 44 -10.33 -5.91 6.59
C ASP A 44 -10.81 -4.44 6.59
N VAL A 45 -11.14 -3.91 5.40
CA VAL A 45 -11.73 -2.57 5.25
C VAL A 45 -13.04 -2.46 6.00
N ARG A 46 -13.95 -3.44 5.82
CA ARG A 46 -15.24 -3.46 6.52
C ARG A 46 -15.05 -3.46 8.03
N ALA A 47 -14.18 -4.33 8.54
CA ALA A 47 -13.88 -4.43 9.97
C ALA A 47 -13.37 -3.10 10.55
N THR A 48 -12.50 -2.40 9.82
CA THR A 48 -11.94 -1.11 10.20
C THR A 48 -13.00 0.00 10.20
N VAL A 49 -13.84 0.07 9.17
CA VAL A 49 -14.94 1.04 9.09
C VAL A 49 -15.99 0.77 10.16
N ASP A 50 -16.31 -0.50 10.43
CA ASP A 50 -17.24 -0.88 11.50
C ASP A 50 -16.68 -0.60 12.90
N ALA A 51 -15.37 -0.74 13.10
CA ALA A 51 -14.73 -0.32 14.35
C ALA A 51 -14.88 1.20 14.58
N SER A 52 -14.63 2.02 13.55
CA SER A 52 -14.88 3.46 13.58
C SER A 52 -16.35 3.79 13.87
N ARG A 53 -17.30 3.04 13.29
CA ARG A 53 -18.74 3.23 13.54
C ARG A 53 -19.12 2.94 14.99
N ARG A 54 -18.57 1.87 15.57
CA ARG A 54 -18.86 1.50 16.97
C ARG A 54 -18.25 2.46 17.99
N SER A 55 -17.06 2.96 17.73
CA SER A 55 -16.36 3.87 18.66
C SER A 55 -16.79 5.34 18.52
N GLY A 56 -17.34 5.72 17.35
CA GLY A 56 -17.54 7.13 16.98
C GLY A 56 -16.25 7.86 16.54
N ASP A 57 -15.11 7.18 16.56
CA ASP A 57 -13.79 7.72 16.30
C ASP A 57 -13.38 7.61 14.83
N TYR A 58 -12.17 8.09 14.54
CA TYR A 58 -11.57 8.03 13.21
C TYR A 58 -10.94 6.66 12.92
N ALA A 59 -10.88 6.33 11.62
CA ALA A 59 -10.10 5.22 11.08
C ALA A 59 -9.55 5.60 9.70
N ILE A 60 -8.42 5.01 9.33
CA ILE A 60 -7.75 5.25 8.05
C ILE A 60 -7.85 3.99 7.19
N VAL A 61 -8.15 4.17 5.89
CA VAL A 61 -8.04 3.12 4.87
C VAL A 61 -7.21 3.65 3.71
N VAL A 62 -6.13 2.95 3.36
CA VAL A 62 -5.29 3.28 2.21
C VAL A 62 -5.60 2.31 1.07
N ASP A 63 -6.03 2.85 -0.07
CA ASP A 63 -6.26 2.15 -1.33
C ASP A 63 -5.03 2.37 -2.23
N LYS A 64 -4.20 1.34 -2.35
CA LYS A 64 -2.93 1.43 -3.10
C LYS A 64 -3.17 1.60 -4.59
N LEU A 65 -4.13 0.86 -5.17
CA LEU A 65 -4.40 0.90 -6.60
C LEU A 65 -4.83 2.30 -7.07
N HIS A 66 -5.63 2.99 -6.26
CA HIS A 66 -6.15 4.31 -6.59
C HIS A 66 -5.31 5.46 -6.00
N HIS A 67 -4.22 5.16 -5.27
CA HIS A 67 -3.39 6.15 -4.59
C HIS A 67 -4.21 7.08 -3.69
N LYS A 68 -5.09 6.49 -2.86
CA LYS A 68 -5.98 7.24 -1.96
C LYS A 68 -5.79 6.82 -0.51
N CYS A 69 -5.83 7.82 0.36
CA CYS A 69 -5.96 7.64 1.80
C CYS A 69 -7.33 8.18 2.22
N HIS A 70 -8.18 7.31 2.70
CA HIS A 70 -9.54 7.62 3.14
C HIS A 70 -9.58 7.73 4.66
N LEU A 71 -10.07 8.85 5.17
CA LEU A 71 -10.34 9.07 6.59
C LEU A 71 -11.82 8.87 6.85
N TYR A 72 -12.16 7.87 7.65
CA TYR A 72 -13.51 7.61 8.12
C TYR A 72 -13.70 8.18 9.52
N ARG A 73 -14.94 8.62 9.83
CA ARG A 73 -15.38 8.99 11.18
C ARG A 73 -16.76 8.37 11.43
N ALA A 74 -16.91 7.69 12.56
CA ALA A 74 -18.18 7.03 12.92
C ALA A 74 -18.74 6.15 11.78
N GLY A 75 -17.85 5.48 11.03
CA GLY A 75 -18.20 4.63 9.91
C GLY A 75 -18.56 5.35 8.60
N THR A 76 -18.45 6.66 8.55
CA THR A 76 -18.73 7.47 7.35
C THR A 76 -17.45 8.06 6.78
N LEU A 77 -17.31 8.07 5.46
CA LEU A 77 -16.16 8.71 4.78
C LEU A 77 -16.19 10.21 5.03
N ALA A 78 -15.18 10.71 5.73
CA ALA A 78 -15.05 12.12 6.09
C ALA A 78 -14.14 12.89 5.13
N ARG A 79 -13.01 12.26 4.69
CA ARG A 79 -12.01 12.88 3.82
C ARG A 79 -11.38 11.83 2.91
N THR A 80 -10.84 12.30 1.80
CA THR A 80 -9.99 11.51 0.89
C THR A 80 -8.80 12.36 0.48
N TYR A 81 -7.60 11.78 0.58
CA TYR A 81 -6.34 12.44 0.22
C TYR A 81 -5.63 11.64 -0.86
N ASP A 82 -4.89 12.32 -1.73
CA ASP A 82 -3.96 11.68 -2.65
C ASP A 82 -2.70 11.26 -1.90
N VAL A 83 -2.12 10.11 -2.27
CA VAL A 83 -0.90 9.60 -1.65
C VAL A 83 0.11 9.12 -2.68
N ASP A 84 1.39 9.27 -2.35
CA ASP A 84 2.49 8.58 -2.99
C ASP A 84 2.85 7.35 -2.14
N LEU A 85 3.28 6.27 -2.80
CA LEU A 85 3.50 4.97 -2.17
C LEU A 85 4.91 4.43 -2.46
N GLY A 86 5.16 3.20 -2.05
CA GLY A 86 6.33 2.44 -2.47
C GLY A 86 6.13 1.83 -3.86
N GLY A 87 7.21 1.75 -4.66
CA GLY A 87 7.15 1.45 -6.09
C GLY A 87 6.61 0.07 -6.51
N PRO A 88 6.87 -1.06 -5.80
CA PRO A 88 6.31 -2.34 -6.21
C PRO A 88 4.84 -2.50 -5.85
N VAL A 89 4.08 -3.07 -6.76
CA VAL A 89 2.71 -3.52 -6.50
C VAL A 89 2.74 -4.80 -5.65
N GLY A 90 1.71 -4.98 -4.80
CA GLY A 90 1.59 -6.11 -3.90
C GLY A 90 2.10 -5.81 -2.49
N ASP A 91 2.07 -6.84 -1.64
CA ASP A 91 2.39 -6.71 -0.23
C ASP A 91 3.90 -6.70 0.03
N LYS A 92 4.29 -6.04 1.11
CA LYS A 92 5.67 -5.98 1.58
C LYS A 92 6.10 -7.32 2.19
N LEU A 93 7.20 -7.88 1.67
CA LEU A 93 7.76 -9.14 2.17
C LEU A 93 9.07 -8.99 2.94
N ARG A 94 9.88 -7.97 2.66
CA ARG A 94 11.20 -7.82 3.28
C ARG A 94 11.69 -6.37 3.29
N ALA A 95 12.72 -6.11 4.08
CA ALA A 95 13.47 -4.87 4.02
C ALA A 95 14.06 -4.66 2.61
N GLY A 96 13.99 -3.44 2.11
CA GLY A 96 14.56 -3.04 0.84
C GLY A 96 13.75 -3.45 -0.41
N ASP A 97 12.57 -4.07 -0.27
CA ASP A 97 11.68 -4.35 -1.41
C ASP A 97 10.91 -3.12 -1.89
N ARG A 98 10.93 -2.03 -1.14
CA ARG A 98 10.22 -0.77 -1.40
C ARG A 98 8.70 -0.89 -1.48
N ALA A 99 8.11 -2.05 -1.23
CA ALA A 99 6.67 -2.23 -1.25
C ALA A 99 6.01 -1.58 -0.01
N THR A 100 4.83 -0.99 -0.19
CA THR A 100 3.96 -0.56 0.92
C THR A 100 3.20 -1.79 1.43
N PRO A 101 3.25 -2.07 2.75
CA PRO A 101 2.63 -3.27 3.30
C PRO A 101 1.10 -3.24 3.18
N GLU A 102 0.49 -4.42 3.13
CA GLU A 102 -0.96 -4.63 3.14
C GLU A 102 -1.38 -5.37 4.41
N GLY A 103 -2.38 -4.85 5.09
CA GLY A 103 -2.86 -5.43 6.35
C GLY A 103 -3.59 -4.44 7.23
N THR A 104 -3.86 -4.86 8.46
CA THR A 104 -4.53 -4.04 9.48
C THR A 104 -3.53 -3.62 10.55
N TYR A 105 -3.45 -2.33 10.77
CA TYR A 105 -2.48 -1.67 11.64
C TYR A 105 -3.18 -0.70 12.59
N LYS A 106 -2.39 -0.05 13.43
CA LYS A 106 -2.80 1.11 14.23
C LYS A 106 -1.66 2.11 14.33
N ILE A 107 -1.99 3.36 14.55
CA ILE A 107 -1.00 4.39 14.84
C ILE A 107 -0.36 4.11 16.20
N MET A 108 0.97 4.03 16.23
CA MET A 108 1.76 3.80 17.44
C MET A 108 2.33 5.10 17.99
N GLN A 109 2.64 6.05 17.11
CA GLN A 109 3.25 7.31 17.48
C GLN A 109 2.88 8.40 16.49
N LYS A 110 2.60 9.59 17.02
CA LYS A 110 2.50 10.83 16.24
C LYS A 110 3.79 11.61 16.42
N ARG A 111 4.42 12.00 15.32
CA ARG A 111 5.65 12.78 15.28
C ARG A 111 5.39 14.11 14.59
N GLY A 112 5.45 15.19 15.33
CA GLY A 112 5.31 16.55 14.82
C GLY A 112 6.60 17.07 14.18
N LEU A 113 6.62 18.33 13.84
CA LEU A 113 7.78 19.03 13.29
C LEU A 113 9.02 18.84 14.19
N GLY A 114 10.16 18.50 13.58
CA GLY A 114 11.43 18.26 14.29
C GLY A 114 11.53 16.93 15.04
N GLN A 115 10.49 16.10 15.03
CA GLN A 115 10.48 14.78 15.68
C GLN A 115 10.61 13.63 14.66
N THR A 116 10.64 13.92 13.39
CA THR A 116 10.82 13.02 12.27
C THR A 116 11.69 13.68 11.21
N THR A 117 12.26 12.89 10.28
CA THR A 117 12.94 13.40 9.09
C THR A 117 11.98 14.01 8.07
N TYR A 118 10.68 13.72 8.20
CA TYR A 118 9.63 14.25 7.35
C TYR A 118 8.94 15.46 8.01
N TYR A 119 8.06 16.13 7.27
CA TYR A 119 7.28 17.24 7.78
C TYR A 119 6.51 16.88 9.06
N LYS A 120 5.71 15.82 9.03
CA LYS A 120 5.02 15.15 10.16
C LYS A 120 4.89 13.69 9.83
N ALA A 121 4.76 12.82 10.83
CA ALA A 121 4.60 11.39 10.60
C ALA A 121 3.71 10.70 11.63
N LEU A 122 3.01 9.67 11.17
CA LEU A 122 2.23 8.72 11.95
C LEU A 122 2.89 7.35 11.79
N LEU A 123 3.61 6.90 12.80
CA LEU A 123 4.23 5.58 12.80
C LEU A 123 3.16 4.51 13.02
N ILE A 124 3.08 3.52 12.16
CA ILE A 124 2.19 2.36 12.34
C ILE A 124 2.94 1.17 12.94
N ASN A 125 2.19 0.18 13.48
CA ASN A 125 2.76 -1.02 14.12
C ASN A 125 3.20 -2.09 13.10
N TYR A 126 3.76 -1.68 11.96
CA TYR A 126 4.44 -2.60 11.05
C TYR A 126 5.87 -2.88 11.56
N PRO A 127 6.36 -4.13 11.56
CA PRO A 127 5.60 -5.36 11.29
C PRO A 127 4.80 -5.81 12.52
N ASN A 128 3.54 -6.20 12.30
CA ASN A 128 2.70 -6.86 13.29
C ASN A 128 2.89 -8.39 13.26
N ASP A 129 2.08 -9.13 14.00
CA ASP A 129 2.21 -10.60 14.08
C ASP A 129 1.85 -11.30 12.77
N GLU A 130 0.88 -10.77 12.01
CA GLU A 130 0.51 -11.29 10.69
C GLU A 130 1.66 -11.10 9.69
N ASP A 131 2.29 -9.93 9.68
CA ASP A 131 3.46 -9.65 8.83
C ASP A 131 4.63 -10.58 9.18
N ARG A 132 4.88 -10.82 10.47
CA ARG A 132 5.93 -11.74 10.92
C ARG A 132 5.66 -13.18 10.52
N ALA A 133 4.40 -13.62 10.60
CA ALA A 133 4.00 -14.95 10.16
C ALA A 133 4.17 -15.12 8.64
N ARG A 134 3.76 -14.13 7.84
CA ARG A 134 3.97 -14.14 6.39
C ARG A 134 5.45 -14.14 6.02
N PHE A 135 6.25 -13.33 6.71
CA PHE A 135 7.69 -13.27 6.49
C PHE A 135 8.35 -14.63 6.78
N ALA A 136 8.01 -15.26 7.91
CA ALA A 136 8.54 -16.58 8.28
C ALA A 136 8.13 -17.66 7.25
N LEU A 137 6.89 -17.64 6.79
CA LEU A 137 6.39 -18.53 5.74
C LEU A 137 7.15 -18.33 4.42
N ALA A 138 7.39 -17.07 4.02
CA ALA A 138 8.13 -16.74 2.80
C ALA A 138 9.58 -17.24 2.86
N GLN A 139 10.24 -17.17 4.02
CA GLN A 139 11.56 -17.76 4.24
C GLN A 139 11.52 -19.30 4.18
N GLN A 140 10.51 -19.93 4.80
CA GLN A 140 10.34 -21.38 4.80
C GLN A 140 10.10 -21.91 3.38
N LYS A 141 9.31 -21.20 2.57
CA LYS A 141 9.03 -21.53 1.17
C LYS A 141 10.18 -21.21 0.20
N GLY A 142 11.22 -20.52 0.66
CA GLY A 142 12.35 -20.10 -0.17
C GLY A 142 12.02 -18.92 -1.11
N TRP A 143 10.90 -18.22 -0.90
CA TRP A 143 10.52 -17.05 -1.70
C TRP A 143 11.43 -15.84 -1.42
N ILE A 144 11.96 -15.79 -0.21
CA ILE A 144 12.98 -14.82 0.21
C ILE A 144 14.15 -15.53 0.89
N SER A 145 15.32 -14.90 0.85
CA SER A 145 16.52 -15.45 1.50
C SER A 145 16.33 -15.57 3.01
N ARG A 146 16.88 -16.61 3.61
CA ARG A 146 16.97 -16.76 5.07
C ARG A 146 17.73 -15.62 5.76
N ARG A 147 18.58 -14.88 5.03
CA ARG A 147 19.32 -13.71 5.51
C ARG A 147 18.51 -12.41 5.40
N SER A 148 17.36 -12.45 4.74
CA SER A 148 16.48 -11.27 4.64
C SER A 148 15.98 -10.82 6.01
N ARG A 149 15.78 -9.51 6.19
CA ARG A 149 15.11 -8.92 7.35
C ARG A 149 13.73 -8.45 6.95
N ILE A 150 12.76 -8.45 7.87
CA ILE A 150 11.39 -8.04 7.61
C ILE A 150 11.29 -6.52 7.36
N GLY A 151 12.12 -5.72 8.01
CA GLY A 151 12.05 -4.26 7.94
C GLY A 151 11.19 -3.66 9.07
N GLY A 152 10.87 -2.38 8.93
CA GLY A 152 10.11 -1.62 9.93
C GLY A 152 10.03 -0.16 9.56
N LEU A 153 9.59 0.69 10.50
CA LEU A 153 9.50 2.14 10.35
C LEU A 153 8.61 2.56 9.16
N ILE A 154 7.46 1.91 9.01
CA ILE A 154 6.46 2.34 8.04
C ILE A 154 5.63 3.46 8.66
N GLU A 155 5.59 4.58 7.96
CA GLU A 155 4.92 5.81 8.41
C GLU A 155 3.94 6.31 7.35
N ILE A 156 2.88 6.97 7.82
CA ILE A 156 2.07 7.87 7.00
C ILE A 156 2.63 9.26 7.27
N HIS A 157 3.20 9.95 6.27
CA HIS A 157 3.98 11.17 6.50
C HIS A 157 3.75 12.25 5.43
N GLY A 158 4.20 13.45 5.70
CA GLY A 158 4.20 14.56 4.74
C GLY A 158 5.26 14.42 3.64
N GLU A 159 5.46 15.49 2.88
CA GLU A 159 6.42 15.59 1.75
C GLU A 159 6.07 14.76 0.52
N GLY A 160 4.82 14.26 0.46
CA GLY A 160 4.21 13.65 -0.72
C GLY A 160 3.59 14.69 -1.65
N GLY A 161 2.71 14.19 -2.56
CA GLY A 161 2.08 14.99 -3.60
C GLY A 161 2.90 15.07 -4.87
N ARG A 162 3.86 14.18 -5.03
CA ARG A 162 4.72 14.08 -6.22
C ARG A 162 4.05 13.33 -7.36
N ARG A 163 2.98 12.57 -7.06
CA ARG A 163 2.30 11.65 -7.99
C ARG A 163 3.22 10.58 -8.55
N GLU A 164 4.13 10.09 -7.72
CA GLU A 164 5.14 9.08 -8.04
C GLU A 164 5.24 8.06 -6.90
N ASP A 165 5.55 6.80 -7.23
CA ASP A 165 5.82 5.75 -6.24
C ASP A 165 7.30 5.78 -5.84
N TRP A 166 7.66 6.71 -4.98
CA TRP A 166 9.05 7.01 -4.62
C TRP A 166 9.47 6.51 -3.23
N THR A 167 8.50 6.19 -2.36
CA THR A 167 8.82 5.85 -0.97
C THR A 167 9.48 4.47 -0.84
N LEU A 168 10.05 4.19 0.32
CA LEU A 168 10.60 2.87 0.63
C LEU A 168 9.55 1.94 1.30
N GLY A 169 8.26 2.25 1.13
CA GLY A 169 7.13 1.53 1.66
C GLY A 169 6.21 2.37 2.56
N CYS A 170 6.53 3.61 2.81
CA CYS A 170 5.67 4.56 3.52
C CYS A 170 4.50 5.05 2.63
N VAL A 171 3.56 5.74 3.26
CA VAL A 171 2.44 6.43 2.61
C VAL A 171 2.67 7.92 2.76
N ALA A 172 2.94 8.65 1.66
CA ALA A 172 3.28 10.06 1.71
C ALA A 172 2.14 10.94 1.20
N LEU A 173 1.73 11.94 1.99
CA LEU A 173 0.73 12.94 1.66
C LEU A 173 1.37 14.29 1.39
N ALA A 174 0.72 15.16 0.62
CA ALA A 174 1.08 16.57 0.60
C ALA A 174 1.02 17.17 2.01
N ASN A 175 1.89 18.12 2.35
CA ASN A 175 1.97 18.65 3.73
C ASN A 175 0.65 19.20 4.25
N ARG A 176 -0.13 19.87 3.41
CA ARG A 176 -1.47 20.38 3.77
C ARG A 176 -2.42 19.24 4.16
N ASP A 177 -2.43 18.16 3.40
CA ASP A 177 -3.29 17.00 3.65
C ASP A 177 -2.81 16.23 4.89
N MET A 178 -1.48 16.18 5.09
CA MET A 178 -0.89 15.63 6.30
C MET A 178 -1.27 16.42 7.54
N ASP A 179 -1.35 17.74 7.47
CA ASP A 179 -1.82 18.61 8.58
C ASP A 179 -3.26 18.28 8.96
N ASP A 180 -4.14 18.18 7.97
CA ASP A 180 -5.54 17.83 8.18
C ASP A 180 -5.68 16.44 8.78
N LEU A 181 -5.08 15.41 8.18
CA LEU A 181 -5.09 14.04 8.70
C LEU A 181 -4.53 13.97 10.13
N PHE A 182 -3.37 14.60 10.36
CA PHE A 182 -2.69 14.60 11.66
C PHE A 182 -3.53 15.22 12.78
N SER A 183 -4.34 16.23 12.46
CA SER A 183 -5.20 16.92 13.45
C SER A 183 -6.36 16.02 13.94
N HIS A 184 -6.81 15.09 13.12
CA HIS A 184 -7.99 14.25 13.38
C HIS A 184 -7.67 12.94 14.10
N VAL A 185 -6.50 12.36 13.85
CA VAL A 185 -6.16 11.02 14.33
C VAL A 185 -5.28 11.06 15.59
N GLN A 186 -5.26 9.93 16.31
CA GLN A 186 -4.49 9.79 17.55
C GLN A 186 -3.80 8.43 17.62
N VAL A 187 -2.93 8.24 18.60
CA VAL A 187 -2.33 6.93 18.90
C VAL A 187 -3.47 5.95 19.17
N GLY A 188 -3.39 4.77 18.56
CA GLY A 188 -4.44 3.75 18.59
C GLY A 188 -5.43 3.83 17.44
N THR A 189 -5.50 4.93 16.65
CA THR A 189 -6.36 5.00 15.45
C THR A 189 -6.09 3.83 14.52
N PRO A 190 -7.14 3.05 14.14
CA PRO A 190 -7.00 1.94 13.20
C PRO A 190 -6.56 2.41 11.81
N VAL A 191 -5.68 1.64 11.19
CA VAL A 191 -5.18 1.86 9.83
C VAL A 191 -5.26 0.55 9.06
N THR A 192 -5.93 0.55 7.92
CA THR A 192 -5.95 -0.60 7.00
C THR A 192 -5.34 -0.17 5.67
N ILE A 193 -4.39 -0.94 5.17
CA ILE A 193 -3.74 -0.73 3.88
C ILE A 193 -4.07 -1.94 3.01
N VAL A 194 -4.65 -1.71 1.84
CA VAL A 194 -5.11 -2.76 0.92
C VAL A 194 -4.65 -2.49 -0.50
N GLY A 195 -4.59 -3.54 -1.31
CA GLY A 195 -4.34 -3.38 -2.75
C GLY A 195 -5.43 -2.54 -3.41
N THR A 196 -6.71 -2.80 -3.08
CA THR A 196 -7.84 -1.94 -3.49
C THR A 196 -9.07 -2.16 -2.59
N ILE A 197 -9.90 -1.12 -2.47
CA ILE A 197 -11.21 -1.22 -1.79
C ILE A 197 -12.32 -1.72 -2.73
N GLY A 198 -12.00 -1.94 -4.02
CA GLY A 198 -12.99 -2.24 -5.05
C GLY A 198 -13.73 -0.98 -5.51
N ARG A 199 -14.64 -1.17 -6.46
CA ARG A 199 -15.61 -0.14 -6.88
C ARG A 199 -16.88 -0.23 -6.05
#